data_da81232cf84fbb402261dcfa1e4b5321
#
_entry.id   da81232cf84fbb402261dcfa1e4b5321
#
_cell.length_a   1.000
_cell.length_b   1.000
_cell.length_c   1.000
_cell.angle_alpha   90.00
_cell.angle_beta   90.00
_cell.angle_gamma   90.00
#
_symmetry.space_group_name_H-M   'P 1'
#
loop_
_entity.id
_entity.type
_entity.pdbx_description
1 polymer ?
#
loop_
_entity_poly.entity_id
_entity_poly.type
_entity_poly.pdbx_seq_one_letter_code
_entity_poly.pdbx_strand_id
1 'polypeptide(L)'
;MATLVPAPAVLLAFLLAAAPAFARQDPLKPVEPEKPKHPPVLSTVEFSYIAPLNNDVLDPIGLARFQLSLESLLHGTLDDSVKGTGPLVKGAFFAGVLLLDRTIAKVGHEYGHVSVFNRAGYHDFLLTVGNQDPQPLTFREVFINALVPQRHMGIQLEEDDALDALTRYQGRDFEEFTAATYAGGLNQEQVHLNLFRERVLRHQFGFFDTSSYLIESVSTLVYTGAQDADIAGYVNSLARAGFTSSVGEVKALSLVRFLSGSAVSAGIGFYRAMSEDVFDGFAPRVVAKSNRVTMLWPEFESFLTRRGPSVRASVPLRVAGALVIPGVESSLADEGLEFEAGLEASRPAAPWLDVRSSLYAGTEGGYWAEFGIAVKPDPVLSILFSWHAANGYTFHRDVYGETFDFEENFESGFQLGFSMIFKF
;
A
#
# COMPACT_ATOMS: atom_id res chain seq x y z
N MET A 1 5.56 -25.16 27.84
CA MET A 1 4.21 -25.07 27.27
C MET A 1 3.77 -23.63 27.43
N ALA A 2 4.08 -22.76 26.47
CA ALA A 2 3.52 -21.43 26.41
C ALA A 2 2.18 -21.57 25.67
N THR A 3 1.10 -21.18 26.30
CA THR A 3 -0.24 -21.16 25.71
C THR A 3 -0.22 -20.10 24.61
N LEU A 4 -0.22 -20.57 23.37
CA LEU A 4 -0.44 -19.78 22.18
C LEU A 4 -1.74 -19.00 22.32
N VAL A 5 -1.64 -17.70 22.52
CA VAL A 5 -2.80 -16.80 22.33
C VAL A 5 -2.88 -16.60 20.80
N PRO A 6 -3.91 -17.12 20.13
CA PRO A 6 -3.99 -16.99 18.66
C PRO A 6 -4.07 -15.51 18.26
N ALA A 7 -3.39 -15.12 17.20
CA ALA A 7 -3.38 -13.75 16.68
C ALA A 7 -4.77 -13.09 16.56
N PRO A 8 -5.86 -13.84 16.25
CA PRO A 8 -7.22 -13.31 16.35
C PRO A 8 -7.60 -12.85 17.76
N ALA A 9 -7.04 -13.44 18.81
CA ALA A 9 -7.33 -13.04 20.18
C ALA A 9 -6.61 -11.75 20.59
N VAL A 10 -5.42 -11.49 20.03
CA VAL A 10 -4.70 -10.21 20.23
C VAL A 10 -5.43 -9.09 19.50
N LEU A 11 -5.86 -9.34 18.25
CA LEU A 11 -6.67 -8.40 17.48
C LEU A 11 -8.02 -8.15 18.17
N LEU A 12 -8.66 -9.21 18.68
CA LEU A 12 -9.92 -9.12 19.43
C LEU A 12 -9.71 -8.40 20.76
N ALA A 13 -8.60 -8.63 21.46
CA ALA A 13 -8.27 -7.92 22.71
C ALA A 13 -7.99 -6.43 22.44
N PHE A 14 -7.35 -6.09 21.32
CA PHE A 14 -7.14 -4.71 20.91
C PHE A 14 -8.47 -4.03 20.53
N LEU A 15 -9.34 -4.72 19.78
CA LEU A 15 -10.68 -4.25 19.45
C LEU A 15 -11.56 -4.12 20.71
N LEU A 16 -11.46 -5.06 21.65
CA LEU A 16 -12.19 -5.01 22.92
C LEU A 16 -11.63 -3.96 23.89
N ALA A 17 -10.33 -3.69 23.89
CA ALA A 17 -9.73 -2.61 24.66
C ALA A 17 -10.11 -1.23 24.09
N ALA A 18 -10.29 -1.13 22.78
CA ALA A 18 -10.83 0.06 22.13
C ALA A 18 -12.35 0.21 22.29
N ALA A 19 -13.10 -0.90 22.49
CA ALA A 19 -14.55 -0.92 22.60
C ALA A 19 -15.16 0.05 23.67
N PRO A 20 -14.56 0.25 24.86
CA PRO A 20 -15.09 1.24 25.82
C PRO A 20 -14.99 2.69 25.32
N ALA A 21 -14.03 2.99 24.45
CA ALA A 21 -13.95 4.29 23.78
C ALA A 21 -15.08 4.48 22.75
N PHE A 22 -15.51 3.38 22.10
CA PHE A 22 -16.63 3.37 21.16
C PHE A 22 -18.00 3.48 21.85
N ALA A 23 -18.17 2.89 23.04
CA ALA A 23 -19.45 2.82 23.73
C ALA A 23 -19.87 4.14 24.40
N ARG A 24 -18.98 5.11 24.54
CA ARG A 24 -19.25 6.40 25.22
C ARG A 24 -19.57 7.58 24.31
N GLN A 25 -19.45 7.42 23.00
CA GLN A 25 -19.84 8.44 22.05
C GLN A 25 -21.12 8.00 21.35
N ASP A 26 -22.11 8.91 21.31
CA ASP A 26 -23.29 8.74 20.47
C ASP A 26 -22.80 8.55 19.02
N PRO A 27 -22.89 7.34 18.43
CA PRO A 27 -22.24 7.03 17.14
C PRO A 27 -22.86 7.80 15.97
N LEU A 28 -23.92 8.56 16.24
CA LEU A 28 -24.70 9.27 15.21
C LEU A 28 -24.55 10.79 15.30
N LYS A 29 -23.86 11.34 16.29
CA LYS A 29 -23.49 12.75 16.21
C LYS A 29 -22.14 12.85 15.49
N PRO A 30 -22.12 13.27 14.21
CA PRO A 30 -20.88 13.63 13.58
C PRO A 30 -20.27 14.76 14.42
N VAL A 31 -19.06 14.54 14.94
CA VAL A 31 -18.23 15.67 15.36
C VAL A 31 -18.13 16.51 14.08
N GLU A 32 -18.79 17.68 14.07
CA GLU A 32 -18.69 18.56 12.90
C GLU A 32 -17.21 18.70 12.59
N PRO A 33 -16.76 18.27 11.40
CA PRO A 33 -15.38 18.47 11.01
C PRO A 33 -15.13 19.97 11.13
N GLU A 34 -14.10 20.35 11.88
CA GLU A 34 -13.61 21.73 11.77
C GLU A 34 -13.53 22.01 10.29
N LYS A 35 -14.30 23.01 9.80
CA LYS A 35 -14.24 23.42 8.39
C LYS A 35 -12.77 23.61 8.10
N PRO A 36 -12.18 22.85 7.17
CA PRO A 36 -10.78 23.00 6.85
C PRO A 36 -10.55 24.49 6.57
N LYS A 37 -9.57 25.08 7.22
CA LYS A 37 -9.22 26.51 7.03
C LYS A 37 -8.84 26.84 5.58
N HIS A 38 -8.64 25.81 4.80
CA HIS A 38 -8.46 25.86 3.36
C HIS A 38 -9.48 24.91 2.73
N PRO A 39 -10.20 25.34 1.69
CA PRO A 39 -11.06 24.42 0.93
C PRO A 39 -10.18 23.24 0.49
N PRO A 40 -10.72 22.01 0.48
CA PRO A 40 -10.00 20.86 -0.07
C PRO A 40 -9.59 21.24 -1.48
N VAL A 41 -8.30 21.17 -1.76
CA VAL A 41 -7.77 21.51 -3.09
C VAL A 41 -8.06 20.31 -3.97
N LEU A 42 -9.31 20.15 -4.40
CA LEU A 42 -9.77 19.12 -5.31
C LEU A 42 -9.14 19.24 -6.72
N SER A 43 -8.57 20.41 -7.01
CA SER A 43 -7.90 20.71 -8.28
C SER A 43 -6.37 20.56 -8.23
N THR A 44 -5.84 19.85 -7.24
CA THR A 44 -4.38 19.66 -7.13
C THR A 44 -4.04 18.26 -7.58
N VAL A 45 -3.30 18.16 -8.68
CA VAL A 45 -2.67 16.92 -9.13
C VAL A 45 -1.24 16.91 -8.64
N GLU A 46 -0.88 15.91 -7.86
CA GLU A 46 0.48 15.68 -7.41
C GLU A 46 1.12 14.61 -8.28
N PHE A 47 2.13 14.98 -9.07
CA PHE A 47 3.01 14.04 -9.75
C PHE A 47 4.24 13.84 -8.87
N SER A 48 4.48 12.61 -8.45
CA SER A 48 5.58 12.27 -7.56
C SER A 48 6.42 11.15 -8.19
N TYR A 49 7.72 11.37 -8.32
CA TYR A 49 8.68 10.37 -8.74
C TYR A 49 9.80 10.28 -7.70
N ILE A 50 10.09 9.09 -7.23
CA ILE A 50 11.24 8.81 -6.37
C ILE A 50 12.21 7.94 -7.16
N ALA A 51 13.44 8.43 -7.33
CA ALA A 51 14.53 7.66 -7.89
C ALA A 51 15.47 7.27 -6.73
N PRO A 52 15.78 6.00 -6.56
CA PRO A 52 16.90 5.59 -5.71
C PRO A 52 18.20 6.14 -6.31
N LEU A 53 19.06 6.71 -5.49
CA LEU A 53 20.31 7.30 -5.98
C LEU A 53 21.39 6.25 -6.24
N ASN A 54 21.23 5.05 -5.72
CA ASN A 54 22.28 4.04 -5.71
C ASN A 54 22.06 2.87 -6.68
N ASN A 55 20.86 2.65 -7.19
CA ASN A 55 20.54 1.50 -8.04
C ASN A 55 19.45 1.82 -9.05
N ASP A 56 19.50 1.17 -10.21
CA ASP A 56 18.42 1.13 -11.21
C ASP A 56 17.25 0.22 -10.75
N VAL A 57 16.99 0.16 -9.45
CA VAL A 57 15.98 -0.71 -8.86
C VAL A 57 14.62 -0.03 -8.90
N LEU A 58 13.64 -0.77 -9.36
CA LEU A 58 12.24 -0.35 -9.32
C LEU A 58 11.70 -0.47 -7.88
N ASP A 59 11.73 0.64 -7.15
CA ASP A 59 11.23 0.72 -5.78
C ASP A 59 9.69 0.61 -5.73
N PRO A 60 9.11 -0.26 -4.87
CA PRO A 60 7.66 -0.40 -4.73
C PRO A 60 6.94 0.92 -4.40
N ILE A 61 7.53 1.78 -3.56
CA ILE A 61 6.96 3.09 -3.22
C ILE A 61 6.98 4.02 -4.42
N GLY A 62 8.09 4.06 -5.16
CA GLY A 62 8.23 4.86 -6.39
C GLY A 62 7.22 4.45 -7.44
N LEU A 63 7.05 3.16 -7.64
CA LEU A 63 6.05 2.59 -8.55
C LEU A 63 4.63 2.98 -8.13
N ALA A 64 4.26 2.80 -6.85
CA ALA A 64 2.95 3.16 -6.34
C ALA A 64 2.67 4.66 -6.45
N ARG A 65 3.66 5.51 -6.21
CA ARG A 65 3.53 6.97 -6.40
C ARG A 65 3.37 7.37 -7.85
N PHE A 66 4.07 6.71 -8.76
CA PHE A 66 3.87 6.93 -10.19
C PHE A 66 2.44 6.55 -10.61
N GLN A 67 1.96 5.38 -10.17
CA GLN A 67 0.59 4.92 -10.40
C GLN A 67 -0.42 5.94 -9.85
N LEU A 68 -0.30 6.32 -8.58
CA LEU A 68 -1.18 7.31 -7.94
C LEU A 68 -1.16 8.66 -8.68
N SER A 69 -0.02 9.05 -9.25
CA SER A 69 0.10 10.29 -10.01
C SER A 69 -0.71 10.27 -11.29
N LEU A 70 -0.68 9.15 -12.03
CA LEU A 70 -1.50 8.96 -13.23
C LEU A 70 -2.99 9.00 -12.90
N GLU A 71 -3.39 8.30 -11.85
CA GLU A 71 -4.78 8.28 -11.38
C GLU A 71 -5.22 9.67 -10.91
N SER A 72 -4.39 10.37 -10.13
CA SER A 72 -4.70 11.70 -9.61
C SER A 72 -4.90 12.74 -10.73
N LEU A 73 -4.13 12.65 -11.80
CA LEU A 73 -4.30 13.50 -12.98
C LEU A 73 -5.68 13.31 -13.60
N LEU A 74 -6.14 12.07 -13.71
CA LEU A 74 -7.45 11.72 -14.23
C LEU A 74 -8.56 12.11 -13.26
N HIS A 75 -8.44 11.65 -12.00
CA HIS A 75 -9.47 11.80 -10.98
C HIS A 75 -9.75 13.26 -10.66
N GLY A 76 -8.71 14.09 -10.46
CA GLY A 76 -8.87 15.49 -10.13
C GLY A 76 -9.62 16.27 -11.23
N THR A 77 -9.34 15.96 -12.49
CA THR A 77 -10.03 16.58 -13.64
C THR A 77 -11.51 16.17 -13.70
N LEU A 78 -11.79 14.89 -13.43
CA LEU A 78 -13.13 14.33 -13.50
C LEU A 78 -14.00 14.71 -12.31
N ASP A 79 -13.43 14.81 -11.09
CA ASP A 79 -14.15 15.21 -9.89
C ASP A 79 -14.87 16.55 -10.09
N ASP A 80 -14.20 17.54 -10.67
CA ASP A 80 -14.81 18.84 -10.96
C ASP A 80 -15.87 18.75 -12.07
N SER A 81 -15.69 17.85 -13.03
CA SER A 81 -16.62 17.69 -14.15
C SER A 81 -17.98 17.09 -13.76
N VAL A 82 -18.03 16.32 -12.67
CA VAL A 82 -19.28 15.64 -12.23
C VAL A 82 -20.00 16.33 -11.10
N LYS A 83 -19.42 17.38 -10.50
CA LYS A 83 -20.09 18.19 -9.48
C LYS A 83 -21.38 18.81 -10.03
N GLY A 84 -22.46 18.81 -9.24
CA GLY A 84 -23.76 19.33 -9.64
C GLY A 84 -24.50 18.44 -10.66
N THR A 85 -23.92 17.30 -11.08
CA THR A 85 -24.63 16.36 -11.97
C THR A 85 -25.47 15.37 -11.18
N GLY A 86 -26.44 14.74 -11.87
CA GLY A 86 -27.29 13.72 -11.23
C GLY A 86 -26.56 12.40 -10.99
N PRO A 87 -27.06 11.54 -10.06
CA PRO A 87 -26.43 10.27 -9.69
C PRO A 87 -26.16 9.32 -10.85
N LEU A 88 -26.99 9.32 -11.88
CA LEU A 88 -26.79 8.49 -13.09
C LEU A 88 -25.53 8.91 -13.86
N VAL A 89 -25.31 10.22 -14.01
CA VAL A 89 -24.13 10.76 -14.70
C VAL A 89 -22.88 10.41 -13.90
N LYS A 90 -22.88 10.67 -12.58
CA LYS A 90 -21.78 10.29 -11.68
C LYS A 90 -21.48 8.80 -11.75
N GLY A 91 -22.51 7.95 -11.72
CA GLY A 91 -22.37 6.51 -11.83
C GLY A 91 -21.78 6.04 -13.16
N ALA A 92 -22.18 6.66 -14.28
CA ALA A 92 -21.61 6.36 -15.60
C ALA A 92 -20.14 6.72 -15.70
N PHE A 93 -19.75 7.92 -15.23
CA PHE A 93 -18.34 8.33 -15.18
C PHE A 93 -17.54 7.43 -14.24
N PHE A 94 -18.07 7.11 -13.05
CA PHE A 94 -17.43 6.22 -12.10
C PHE A 94 -17.17 4.83 -12.70
N ALA A 95 -18.13 4.25 -13.42
CA ALA A 95 -17.95 2.98 -14.10
C ALA A 95 -16.86 3.03 -15.18
N GLY A 96 -16.75 4.14 -15.93
CA GLY A 96 -15.68 4.35 -16.91
C GLY A 96 -14.32 4.45 -16.24
N VAL A 97 -14.23 5.22 -15.16
CA VAL A 97 -12.97 5.36 -14.36
C VAL A 97 -12.59 4.02 -13.75
N LEU A 98 -13.54 3.27 -13.20
CA LEU A 98 -13.30 1.93 -12.62
C LEU A 98 -12.63 0.97 -13.61
N LEU A 99 -13.02 1.01 -14.90
CA LEU A 99 -12.37 0.19 -15.93
C LEU A 99 -10.93 0.62 -16.21
N LEU A 100 -10.66 1.92 -16.19
CA LEU A 100 -9.32 2.45 -16.41
C LEU A 100 -8.42 2.17 -15.20
N ASP A 101 -8.90 2.45 -14.00
CA ASP A 101 -8.16 2.19 -12.76
C ASP A 101 -7.83 0.71 -12.59
N ARG A 102 -8.77 -0.18 -12.98
CA ARG A 102 -8.48 -1.62 -13.04
C ARG A 102 -7.32 -1.93 -13.98
N THR A 103 -7.22 -1.23 -15.10
CA THR A 103 -6.10 -1.42 -16.03
C THR A 103 -4.79 -0.93 -15.40
N ILE A 104 -4.82 0.23 -14.76
CA ILE A 104 -3.64 0.81 -14.08
C ILE A 104 -3.21 -0.10 -12.91
N ALA A 105 -4.17 -0.55 -12.08
CA ALA A 105 -3.90 -1.47 -10.98
C ALA A 105 -3.26 -2.78 -11.47
N LYS A 106 -3.75 -3.33 -12.59
CA LYS A 106 -3.17 -4.54 -13.18
C LYS A 106 -1.74 -4.32 -13.68
N VAL A 107 -1.46 -3.17 -14.28
CA VAL A 107 -0.07 -2.82 -14.67
C VAL A 107 0.80 -2.71 -13.42
N GLY A 108 0.34 -2.00 -12.38
CA GLY A 108 1.04 -1.89 -11.09
C GLY A 108 1.32 -3.26 -10.47
N HIS A 109 0.35 -4.17 -10.49
CA HIS A 109 0.48 -5.54 -10.01
C HIS A 109 1.62 -6.30 -10.71
N GLU A 110 1.63 -6.32 -12.05
CA GLU A 110 2.70 -6.99 -12.81
C GLU A 110 4.09 -6.40 -12.51
N TYR A 111 4.19 -5.07 -12.43
CA TYR A 111 5.44 -4.41 -12.05
C TYR A 111 5.82 -4.63 -10.57
N GLY A 112 4.88 -5.01 -9.71
CA GLY A 112 5.15 -5.49 -8.37
C GLY A 112 6.03 -6.75 -8.36
N HIS A 113 5.78 -7.70 -9.27
CA HIS A 113 6.65 -8.87 -9.46
C HIS A 113 8.04 -8.45 -9.96
N VAL A 114 8.10 -7.54 -10.95
CA VAL A 114 9.37 -6.98 -11.45
C VAL A 114 10.18 -6.35 -10.32
N SER A 115 9.53 -5.64 -9.40
CA SER A 115 10.23 -4.99 -8.30
C SER A 115 10.95 -5.98 -7.38
N VAL A 116 10.38 -7.16 -7.13
CA VAL A 116 11.03 -8.22 -6.34
C VAL A 116 12.26 -8.75 -7.07
N PHE A 117 12.14 -9.05 -8.36
CA PHE A 117 13.26 -9.50 -9.16
C PHE A 117 14.38 -8.46 -9.24
N ASN A 118 14.05 -7.18 -9.45
CA ASN A 118 15.04 -6.11 -9.48
C ASN A 118 15.80 -5.98 -8.16
N ARG A 119 15.11 -6.08 -7.02
CA ARG A 119 15.73 -6.05 -5.69
C ARG A 119 16.68 -7.24 -5.47
N ALA A 120 16.42 -8.37 -6.15
CA ALA A 120 17.31 -9.53 -6.16
C ALA A 120 18.48 -9.40 -7.16
N GLY A 121 18.52 -8.31 -7.94
CA GLY A 121 19.58 -8.01 -8.90
C GLY A 121 19.35 -8.54 -10.30
N TYR A 122 18.13 -8.97 -10.63
CA TYR A 122 17.76 -9.41 -11.98
C TYR A 122 17.09 -8.28 -12.76
N HIS A 123 17.39 -8.15 -14.04
CA HIS A 123 16.94 -7.02 -14.86
C HIS A 123 16.32 -7.43 -16.18
N ASP A 124 16.46 -8.68 -16.60
CA ASP A 124 15.95 -9.20 -17.86
C ASP A 124 14.69 -10.04 -17.66
N PHE A 125 13.56 -9.53 -18.17
CA PHE A 125 12.24 -10.09 -17.91
C PHE A 125 11.50 -10.42 -19.18
N LEU A 126 10.71 -11.49 -19.10
CA LEU A 126 9.79 -11.90 -20.14
C LEU A 126 8.35 -11.73 -19.65
N LEU A 127 7.50 -11.19 -20.54
CA LEU A 127 6.05 -11.14 -20.36
C LEU A 127 5.43 -12.38 -21.00
N THR A 128 4.67 -13.13 -20.23
CA THR A 128 3.80 -14.19 -20.74
C THR A 128 2.37 -13.70 -20.81
N VAL A 129 1.66 -13.99 -21.90
CA VAL A 129 0.28 -13.57 -22.12
C VAL A 129 -0.55 -14.77 -22.56
N GLY A 130 -1.34 -15.32 -21.63
CA GLY A 130 -2.13 -16.53 -21.88
C GLY A 130 -1.24 -17.70 -22.32
N ASN A 131 -1.50 -18.23 -23.51
CA ASN A 131 -0.73 -19.37 -24.09
C ASN A 131 0.27 -18.89 -25.19
N GLN A 132 0.62 -17.61 -25.22
CA GLN A 132 1.58 -17.09 -26.17
C GLN A 132 3.01 -17.36 -25.71
N ASP A 133 3.95 -17.44 -26.67
CA ASP A 133 5.37 -17.52 -26.33
C ASP A 133 5.81 -16.30 -25.53
N PRO A 134 6.71 -16.47 -24.55
CA PRO A 134 7.24 -15.37 -23.76
C PRO A 134 7.88 -14.30 -24.67
N GLN A 135 7.63 -13.04 -24.35
CA GLN A 135 8.14 -11.86 -25.10
C GLN A 135 8.91 -10.96 -24.15
N PRO A 136 9.91 -10.20 -24.61
CA PRO A 136 10.58 -9.21 -23.78
C PRO A 136 9.58 -8.26 -23.12
N LEU A 137 9.77 -8.02 -21.83
CA LEU A 137 8.89 -7.14 -21.06
C LEU A 137 9.03 -5.69 -21.53
N THR A 138 7.94 -5.08 -21.95
CA THR A 138 7.87 -3.65 -22.21
C THR A 138 6.61 -3.06 -21.57
N PHE A 139 6.71 -1.80 -21.13
CA PHE A 139 5.54 -1.11 -20.57
C PHE A 139 4.34 -1.10 -21.53
N ARG A 140 4.61 -0.90 -22.82
CA ARG A 140 3.57 -0.90 -23.86
C ARG A 140 2.82 -2.22 -23.91
N GLU A 141 3.53 -3.35 -23.90
CA GLU A 141 2.92 -4.69 -23.99
C GLU A 141 2.12 -5.00 -22.73
N VAL A 142 2.65 -4.69 -21.54
CA VAL A 142 1.91 -4.85 -20.28
C VAL A 142 0.63 -4.02 -20.31
N PHE A 143 0.72 -2.73 -20.69
CA PHE A 143 -0.44 -1.83 -20.72
C PHE A 143 -1.51 -2.29 -21.73
N ILE A 144 -1.12 -2.63 -22.97
CA ILE A 144 -2.07 -3.11 -23.99
C ILE A 144 -2.77 -4.39 -23.53
N ASN A 145 -2.04 -5.33 -22.93
CA ASN A 145 -2.63 -6.58 -22.46
C ASN A 145 -3.50 -6.38 -21.21
N ALA A 146 -3.17 -5.41 -20.34
CA ALA A 146 -3.99 -5.04 -19.19
C ALA A 146 -5.35 -4.46 -19.59
N LEU A 147 -5.46 -3.80 -20.74
CA LEU A 147 -6.74 -3.30 -21.26
C LEU A 147 -7.74 -4.42 -21.58
N VAL A 148 -7.27 -5.65 -21.81
CA VAL A 148 -8.16 -6.78 -22.11
C VAL A 148 -8.56 -7.47 -20.79
N PRO A 149 -9.86 -7.44 -20.40
CA PRO A 149 -10.28 -7.81 -19.06
C PRO A 149 -9.95 -9.24 -18.61
N GLN A 150 -9.88 -10.20 -19.50
CA GLN A 150 -9.71 -11.62 -19.16
C GLN A 150 -8.35 -12.18 -19.56
N ARG A 151 -7.41 -11.34 -20.00
CA ARG A 151 -6.07 -11.80 -20.34
C ARG A 151 -5.26 -12.03 -19.06
N HIS A 152 -4.74 -13.26 -18.95
CA HIS A 152 -3.73 -13.57 -17.94
C HIS A 152 -2.39 -13.07 -18.44
N MET A 153 -1.68 -12.39 -17.57
CA MET A 153 -0.29 -11.98 -17.76
C MET A 153 0.53 -12.62 -16.64
N GLY A 154 1.79 -12.77 -16.86
CA GLY A 154 2.74 -13.18 -15.85
C GLY A 154 4.13 -12.71 -16.24
N ILE A 155 4.94 -12.43 -15.24
CA ILE A 155 6.33 -12.03 -15.41
C ILE A 155 7.22 -13.20 -15.03
N GLN A 156 8.24 -13.47 -15.85
CA GLN A 156 9.26 -14.47 -15.56
C GLN A 156 10.65 -13.92 -15.90
N LEU A 157 11.67 -14.49 -15.28
CA LEU A 157 13.06 -14.21 -15.62
C LEU A 157 13.40 -14.82 -16.98
N GLU A 158 14.34 -14.23 -17.70
CA GLU A 158 15.00 -14.89 -18.83
C GLU A 158 15.74 -16.16 -18.35
N GLU A 159 16.04 -17.06 -19.28
CA GLU A 159 16.57 -18.38 -18.95
C GLU A 159 17.88 -18.33 -18.16
N ASP A 160 18.78 -17.42 -18.52
CA ASP A 160 20.09 -17.27 -17.82
C ASP A 160 19.89 -16.73 -16.40
N ASP A 161 19.04 -15.73 -16.19
CA ASP A 161 18.70 -15.17 -14.89
C ASP A 161 17.95 -16.18 -14.03
N ALA A 162 17.05 -16.97 -14.63
CA ALA A 162 16.34 -18.04 -13.94
C ALA A 162 17.30 -19.15 -13.47
N LEU A 163 18.31 -19.51 -14.27
CA LEU A 163 19.33 -20.46 -13.88
C LEU A 163 20.25 -19.91 -12.79
N ASP A 164 20.61 -18.63 -12.85
CA ASP A 164 21.36 -17.95 -11.78
C ASP A 164 20.57 -17.97 -10.48
N ALA A 165 19.28 -17.62 -10.49
CA ALA A 165 18.42 -17.66 -9.31
C ALA A 165 18.37 -19.07 -8.68
N LEU A 166 18.25 -20.11 -9.50
CA LEU A 166 18.26 -21.51 -9.04
C LEU A 166 19.62 -21.93 -8.42
N THR A 167 20.72 -21.33 -8.84
CA THR A 167 22.05 -21.64 -8.32
C THR A 167 22.40 -20.77 -7.11
N ARG A 168 21.98 -19.52 -7.11
CA ARG A 168 22.22 -18.55 -6.04
C ARG A 168 21.37 -18.84 -4.81
N TYR A 169 20.10 -19.12 -5.00
CA TYR A 169 19.17 -19.45 -3.93
C TYR A 169 18.93 -20.95 -3.92
N GLN A 170 19.18 -21.61 -2.81
CA GLN A 170 19.04 -23.06 -2.70
C GLN A 170 18.14 -23.46 -1.53
N GLY A 171 17.41 -24.56 -1.69
CA GLY A 171 16.57 -25.09 -0.63
C GLY A 171 15.51 -24.10 -0.17
N ARG A 172 15.51 -23.78 1.11
CA ARG A 172 14.55 -22.86 1.73
C ARG A 172 14.61 -21.45 1.14
N ASP A 173 15.80 -20.92 0.90
CA ASP A 173 15.97 -19.54 0.38
C ASP A 173 15.37 -19.39 -1.01
N PHE A 174 15.45 -20.43 -1.86
CA PHE A 174 14.80 -20.42 -3.17
C PHE A 174 13.26 -20.38 -3.04
N GLU A 175 12.71 -21.13 -2.11
CA GLU A 175 11.26 -21.13 -1.88
C GLU A 175 10.75 -19.82 -1.26
N GLU A 176 11.51 -19.22 -0.35
CA GLU A 176 11.21 -17.89 0.21
C GLU A 176 11.31 -16.81 -0.88
N PHE A 177 12.32 -16.86 -1.76
CA PHE A 177 12.43 -15.97 -2.92
C PHE A 177 11.22 -16.12 -3.87
N THR A 178 10.86 -17.36 -4.16
CA THR A 178 9.71 -17.67 -5.01
C THR A 178 8.41 -17.17 -4.37
N ALA A 179 8.24 -17.36 -3.06
CA ALA A 179 7.10 -16.82 -2.32
C ALA A 179 7.04 -15.29 -2.42
N ALA A 180 8.15 -14.59 -2.19
CA ALA A 180 8.21 -13.13 -2.32
C ALA A 180 7.86 -12.67 -3.74
N THR A 181 8.32 -13.39 -4.76
CA THR A 181 7.99 -13.10 -6.16
C THR A 181 6.49 -13.17 -6.42
N TYR A 182 5.83 -14.26 -6.00
CA TYR A 182 4.38 -14.37 -6.12
C TYR A 182 3.63 -13.33 -5.30
N ALA A 183 4.18 -12.91 -4.16
CA ALA A 183 3.60 -11.87 -3.31
C ALA A 183 3.73 -10.46 -3.93
N GLY A 184 4.69 -10.24 -4.82
CA GLY A 184 5.09 -8.91 -5.32
C GLY A 184 3.95 -8.07 -5.85
N GLY A 185 3.09 -8.65 -6.70
CA GLY A 185 1.93 -7.96 -7.26
C GLY A 185 0.92 -7.53 -6.20
N LEU A 186 0.56 -8.44 -5.28
CA LEU A 186 -0.41 -8.15 -4.21
C LEU A 186 0.14 -7.17 -3.16
N ASN A 187 1.43 -7.23 -2.87
CA ASN A 187 2.09 -6.27 -2.01
C ASN A 187 2.11 -4.88 -2.66
N GLN A 188 2.33 -4.79 -3.98
CA GLN A 188 2.28 -3.52 -4.71
C GLN A 188 0.91 -2.86 -4.59
N GLU A 189 -0.17 -3.62 -4.69
CA GLU A 189 -1.53 -3.13 -4.46
C GLU A 189 -1.71 -2.60 -3.03
N GLN A 190 -1.17 -3.29 -2.02
CA GLN A 190 -1.22 -2.81 -0.63
C GLN A 190 -0.38 -1.55 -0.41
N VAL A 191 0.79 -1.44 -1.03
CA VAL A 191 1.62 -0.22 -0.99
C VAL A 191 0.85 0.95 -1.58
N HIS A 192 0.14 0.75 -2.69
CA HIS A 192 -0.69 1.77 -3.31
C HIS A 192 -1.89 2.16 -2.43
N LEU A 193 -2.57 1.19 -1.79
CA LEU A 193 -3.61 1.46 -0.79
C LEU A 193 -3.10 2.33 0.37
N ASN A 194 -1.85 2.15 0.79
CA ASN A 194 -1.24 2.96 1.84
C ASN A 194 -1.06 4.42 1.40
N LEU A 195 -0.78 4.68 0.13
CA LEU A 195 -0.75 6.05 -0.40
C LEU A 195 -2.16 6.68 -0.41
N PHE A 196 -3.20 5.93 -0.74
CA PHE A 196 -4.58 6.41 -0.59
C PHE A 196 -4.94 6.67 0.88
N ARG A 197 -4.52 5.83 1.82
CA ARG A 197 -4.63 6.10 3.26
C ARG A 197 -4.01 7.45 3.61
N GLU A 198 -2.78 7.74 3.14
CA GLU A 198 -2.14 9.03 3.36
C GLU A 198 -2.98 10.19 2.78
N ARG A 199 -3.56 10.03 1.61
CA ARG A 199 -4.46 11.03 1.00
C ARG A 199 -5.68 11.29 1.86
N VAL A 200 -6.34 10.24 2.38
CA VAL A 200 -7.46 10.40 3.33
C VAL A 200 -7.00 11.16 4.57
N LEU A 201 -5.88 10.76 5.18
CA LEU A 201 -5.33 11.40 6.38
C LEU A 201 -4.95 12.86 6.16
N ARG A 202 -4.60 13.25 4.94
CA ARG A 202 -4.25 14.63 4.54
C ARG A 202 -5.41 15.42 3.94
N HIS A 203 -6.63 14.87 3.88
CA HIS A 203 -7.80 15.46 3.22
C HIS A 203 -7.59 15.74 1.72
N GLN A 204 -6.89 14.86 1.04
CA GLN A 204 -6.59 14.95 -0.40
C GLN A 204 -7.31 13.88 -1.24
N PHE A 205 -8.14 13.07 -0.61
CA PHE A 205 -8.86 11.98 -1.26
C PHE A 205 -10.14 12.49 -1.93
N GLY A 206 -10.33 12.15 -3.20
CA GLY A 206 -11.47 12.57 -4.02
C GLY A 206 -12.49 11.45 -4.28
N PHE A 207 -13.53 11.80 -5.04
CA PHE A 207 -14.60 10.87 -5.37
C PHE A 207 -14.12 9.71 -6.25
N PHE A 208 -13.36 10.01 -7.31
CA PHE A 208 -12.84 8.98 -8.20
C PHE A 208 -11.68 8.18 -7.60
N ASP A 209 -10.96 8.69 -6.60
CA ASP A 209 -9.98 7.88 -5.86
C ASP A 209 -10.62 6.64 -5.21
N THR A 210 -11.94 6.68 -4.96
CA THR A 210 -12.69 5.53 -4.43
C THR A 210 -12.68 4.34 -5.40
N SER A 211 -12.58 4.55 -6.71
CA SER A 211 -12.57 3.47 -7.70
C SER A 211 -11.28 2.65 -7.61
N SER A 212 -10.11 3.29 -7.61
CA SER A 212 -8.82 2.61 -7.43
C SER A 212 -8.73 1.95 -6.04
N TYR A 213 -9.13 2.68 -4.99
CA TYR A 213 -9.17 2.14 -3.63
C TYR A 213 -10.02 0.87 -3.53
N LEU A 214 -11.20 0.86 -4.19
CA LEU A 214 -12.09 -0.29 -4.21
C LEU A 214 -11.47 -1.47 -4.97
N ILE A 215 -10.92 -1.23 -6.17
CA ILE A 215 -10.30 -2.27 -7.01
C ILE A 215 -9.22 -2.98 -6.21
N GLU A 216 -8.27 -2.25 -5.66
CA GLU A 216 -7.13 -2.82 -4.96
C GLU A 216 -7.53 -3.45 -3.61
N SER A 217 -8.54 -2.90 -2.93
CA SER A 217 -9.07 -3.53 -1.72
C SER A 217 -9.72 -4.88 -1.96
N VAL A 218 -10.34 -5.10 -3.13
CA VAL A 218 -11.01 -6.36 -3.46
C VAL A 218 -10.17 -7.32 -4.31
N SER A 219 -9.08 -6.87 -4.90
CA SER A 219 -8.26 -7.68 -5.82
C SER A 219 -7.90 -9.05 -5.25
N THR A 220 -7.31 -9.09 -4.06
CA THR A 220 -6.95 -10.34 -3.38
C THR A 220 -8.16 -11.27 -3.15
N LEU A 221 -9.37 -10.72 -3.00
CA LEU A 221 -10.59 -11.51 -2.77
C LEU A 221 -11.13 -12.14 -4.06
N VAL A 222 -10.96 -11.43 -5.19
CA VAL A 222 -11.47 -11.89 -6.49
C VAL A 222 -10.47 -12.75 -7.27
N TYR A 223 -9.25 -12.85 -6.79
CA TYR A 223 -8.29 -13.83 -7.27
C TYR A 223 -8.77 -15.24 -6.91
N THR A 224 -9.57 -15.87 -7.80
CA THR A 224 -10.25 -17.14 -7.55
C THR A 224 -10.05 -18.15 -8.70
N GLY A 225 -9.88 -19.42 -8.36
CA GLY A 225 -9.83 -20.56 -9.30
C GLY A 225 -8.42 -20.89 -9.81
N ALA A 226 -8.32 -21.53 -10.99
CA ALA A 226 -7.04 -21.84 -11.63
C ALA A 226 -6.23 -20.59 -12.04
N GLN A 227 -6.82 -19.44 -11.82
CA GLN A 227 -6.30 -18.11 -12.09
C GLN A 227 -5.66 -17.48 -10.84
N ASP A 228 -5.74 -18.13 -9.69
CA ASP A 228 -5.06 -17.75 -8.45
C ASP A 228 -3.58 -18.13 -8.48
N ALA A 229 -2.91 -17.99 -9.63
CA ALA A 229 -1.52 -18.43 -9.76
C ALA A 229 -0.65 -17.81 -8.66
N ASP A 230 -0.83 -16.51 -8.37
CA ASP A 230 0.00 -15.82 -7.39
C ASP A 230 -0.26 -16.29 -5.96
N ILE A 231 -1.51 -16.31 -5.51
CA ILE A 231 -1.82 -16.75 -4.13
C ILE A 231 -1.51 -18.23 -3.97
N ALA A 232 -1.84 -19.07 -4.95
CA ALA A 232 -1.55 -20.50 -4.89
C ALA A 232 -0.04 -20.77 -4.97
N GLY A 233 0.67 -20.06 -5.86
CA GLY A 233 2.12 -20.12 -5.97
C GLY A 233 2.79 -19.69 -4.66
N TYR A 234 2.37 -18.58 -4.09
CA TYR A 234 2.83 -18.09 -2.79
C TYR A 234 2.66 -19.13 -1.68
N VAL A 235 1.45 -19.63 -1.48
CA VAL A 235 1.15 -20.63 -0.43
C VAL A 235 1.95 -21.93 -0.64
N ASN A 236 2.08 -22.39 -1.88
CA ASN A 236 2.85 -23.59 -2.20
C ASN A 236 4.36 -23.40 -1.92
N SER A 237 4.91 -22.23 -2.24
CA SER A 237 6.31 -21.91 -1.96
C SER A 237 6.56 -21.80 -0.46
N LEU A 238 5.68 -21.15 0.29
CA LEU A 238 5.73 -21.12 1.75
C LEU A 238 5.73 -22.53 2.35
N ALA A 239 4.84 -23.40 1.86
CA ALA A 239 4.78 -24.80 2.33
C ALA A 239 6.09 -25.55 2.07
N ARG A 240 6.75 -25.33 0.92
CA ARG A 240 8.06 -25.91 0.62
C ARG A 240 9.19 -25.30 1.44
N ALA A 241 9.07 -24.03 1.83
CA ALA A 241 9.99 -23.34 2.76
C ALA A 241 9.81 -23.79 4.23
N GLY A 242 8.76 -24.55 4.53
CA GLY A 242 8.46 -25.03 5.89
C GLY A 242 7.45 -24.20 6.66
N PHE A 243 6.85 -23.20 6.03
CA PHE A 243 5.80 -22.39 6.64
C PHE A 243 4.42 -22.93 6.31
N THR A 244 3.46 -22.74 7.21
CA THR A 244 2.06 -23.11 6.96
C THR A 244 1.22 -21.86 6.67
N SER A 245 0.53 -21.91 5.56
CA SER A 245 -0.48 -20.91 5.18
C SER A 245 -1.47 -21.52 4.20
N SER A 246 -2.61 -20.93 4.02
CA SER A 246 -3.62 -21.35 3.07
C SER A 246 -4.16 -20.17 2.25
N VAL A 247 -4.66 -20.47 1.06
CA VAL A 247 -5.35 -19.49 0.20
C VAL A 247 -6.50 -18.83 0.95
N GLY A 248 -7.23 -19.59 1.80
CA GLY A 248 -8.32 -19.09 2.61
C GLY A 248 -7.86 -18.06 3.66
N GLU A 249 -6.69 -18.27 4.28
CA GLU A 249 -6.10 -17.33 5.23
C GLU A 249 -5.67 -16.04 4.55
N VAL A 250 -4.97 -16.12 3.43
CA VAL A 250 -4.57 -14.95 2.64
C VAL A 250 -5.79 -14.09 2.30
N LYS A 251 -6.87 -14.71 1.80
CA LYS A 251 -8.12 -14.01 1.49
C LYS A 251 -8.80 -13.46 2.74
N ALA A 252 -8.86 -14.20 3.83
CA ALA A 252 -9.46 -13.75 5.08
C ALA A 252 -8.73 -12.53 5.66
N LEU A 253 -7.39 -12.54 5.59
CA LEU A 253 -6.57 -11.42 6.06
C LEU A 253 -6.75 -10.17 5.21
N SER A 254 -6.95 -10.31 3.90
CA SER A 254 -7.23 -9.15 3.05
C SER A 254 -8.54 -8.45 3.40
N LEU A 255 -9.50 -9.13 4.05
CA LEU A 255 -10.74 -8.51 4.52
C LEU A 255 -10.53 -7.48 5.64
N VAL A 256 -9.42 -7.55 6.39
CA VAL A 256 -9.15 -6.57 7.46
C VAL A 256 -9.00 -5.16 6.92
N ARG A 257 -8.61 -5.00 5.65
CA ARG A 257 -8.50 -3.71 4.96
C ARG A 257 -9.81 -2.92 5.00
N PHE A 258 -10.96 -3.60 4.94
CA PHE A 258 -12.28 -2.96 4.98
C PHE A 258 -12.65 -2.40 6.36
N LEU A 259 -11.92 -2.78 7.40
CA LEU A 259 -12.08 -2.23 8.75
C LEU A 259 -11.29 -0.93 8.94
N SER A 260 -10.43 -0.56 7.99
CA SER A 260 -9.60 0.64 8.03
C SER A 260 -10.43 1.91 8.05
N GLY A 261 -9.93 2.92 8.74
CA GLY A 261 -10.52 4.25 8.76
C GLY A 261 -10.57 4.91 7.39
N SER A 262 -9.58 4.64 6.54
CA SER A 262 -9.56 5.05 5.13
C SER A 262 -10.69 4.40 4.33
N ALA A 263 -10.95 3.11 4.50
CA ALA A 263 -12.05 2.41 3.85
C ALA A 263 -13.42 2.96 4.27
N VAL A 264 -13.61 3.17 5.57
CA VAL A 264 -14.84 3.77 6.11
C VAL A 264 -15.03 5.19 5.57
N SER A 265 -13.95 5.99 5.52
CA SER A 265 -14.01 7.35 4.99
C SER A 265 -14.31 7.38 3.49
N ALA A 266 -13.69 6.49 2.71
CA ALA A 266 -13.96 6.32 1.28
C ALA A 266 -15.44 5.95 1.03
N GLY A 267 -15.98 4.95 1.74
CA GLY A 267 -17.37 4.52 1.62
C GLY A 267 -18.37 5.62 1.95
N ILE A 268 -18.18 6.34 3.05
CA ILE A 268 -19.07 7.45 3.45
C ILE A 268 -18.95 8.63 2.48
N GLY A 269 -17.71 8.97 2.09
CA GLY A 269 -17.48 10.05 1.12
C GLY A 269 -18.12 9.75 -0.22
N PHE A 270 -17.97 8.51 -0.71
CA PHE A 270 -18.64 8.05 -1.93
C PHE A 270 -20.17 8.19 -1.85
N TYR A 271 -20.78 7.68 -0.77
CA TYR A 271 -22.21 7.81 -0.56
C TYR A 271 -22.67 9.27 -0.60
N ARG A 272 -21.96 10.17 0.11
CA ARG A 272 -22.30 11.59 0.16
C ARG A 272 -22.12 12.31 -1.18
N ALA A 273 -21.06 11.97 -1.92
CA ALA A 273 -20.84 12.52 -3.26
C ALA A 273 -21.95 12.07 -4.24
N MET A 274 -22.37 10.81 -4.15
CA MET A 274 -23.44 10.28 -5.02
C MET A 274 -24.81 10.82 -4.68
N SER A 275 -25.18 10.90 -3.38
CA SER A 275 -26.55 11.20 -2.94
C SER A 275 -26.77 12.66 -2.55
N GLU A 276 -25.74 13.35 -2.03
CA GLU A 276 -25.85 14.69 -1.46
C GLU A 276 -25.06 15.74 -2.25
N ASP A 277 -24.33 15.34 -3.28
CA ASP A 277 -23.40 16.20 -4.06
C ASP A 277 -22.28 16.83 -3.19
N VAL A 278 -21.87 16.12 -2.13
CA VAL A 278 -20.86 16.58 -1.16
C VAL A 278 -19.54 15.85 -1.39
N PHE A 279 -18.59 16.52 -2.03
CA PHE A 279 -17.29 15.97 -2.44
C PHE A 279 -16.17 16.14 -1.38
N ASP A 280 -16.42 16.84 -0.28
CA ASP A 280 -15.51 17.00 0.85
C ASP A 280 -15.74 15.96 1.97
N GLY A 281 -16.55 14.94 1.72
CA GLY A 281 -16.97 13.93 2.69
C GLY A 281 -15.94 12.87 3.04
N PHE A 282 -14.76 12.90 2.41
CA PHE A 282 -13.69 11.88 2.54
C PHE A 282 -12.73 12.13 3.72
N ALA A 283 -13.12 12.93 4.67
CA ALA A 283 -12.28 13.26 5.82
C ALA A 283 -12.05 12.04 6.74
N PRO A 284 -10.85 11.93 7.36
CA PRO A 284 -10.56 10.84 8.28
C PRO A 284 -11.48 10.90 9.51
N ARG A 285 -11.89 9.74 9.99
CA ARG A 285 -12.83 9.63 11.12
C ARG A 285 -12.12 9.85 12.44
N VAL A 286 -12.65 10.76 13.24
CA VAL A 286 -12.16 11.04 14.59
C VAL A 286 -12.85 10.10 15.57
N VAL A 287 -12.04 9.36 16.36
CA VAL A 287 -12.52 8.49 17.44
C VAL A 287 -12.53 9.23 18.78
N ALA A 288 -11.47 9.97 19.06
CA ALA A 288 -11.36 10.75 20.28
C ALA A 288 -10.57 12.04 20.02
N LYS A 289 -10.95 13.12 20.72
CA LYS A 289 -10.28 14.42 20.62
C LYS A 289 -10.05 15.00 22.00
N SER A 290 -8.84 15.49 22.24
CA SER A 290 -8.48 16.31 23.39
C SER A 290 -7.84 17.62 22.90
N ASN A 291 -7.46 18.51 23.81
CA ASN A 291 -6.85 19.81 23.44
C ASN A 291 -5.51 19.66 22.67
N ARG A 292 -4.83 18.51 22.79
CA ARG A 292 -3.50 18.29 22.21
C ARG A 292 -3.42 17.10 21.27
N VAL A 293 -4.37 16.15 21.39
CA VAL A 293 -4.32 14.90 20.65
C VAL A 293 -5.68 14.62 20.02
N THR A 294 -5.68 14.31 18.73
CA THR A 294 -6.83 13.78 18.01
C THR A 294 -6.49 12.36 17.57
N MET A 295 -7.24 11.39 18.05
CA MET A 295 -7.12 10.00 17.64
C MET A 295 -8.07 9.74 16.48
N LEU A 296 -7.54 9.22 15.39
CA LEU A 296 -8.32 8.83 14.22
C LEU A 296 -8.69 7.35 14.30
N TRP A 297 -9.58 6.92 13.42
CA TRP A 297 -9.97 5.52 13.32
C TRP A 297 -8.75 4.66 12.96
N PRO A 298 -8.60 3.46 13.52
CA PRO A 298 -7.49 2.57 13.21
C PRO A 298 -7.40 2.23 11.72
N GLU A 299 -6.18 2.00 11.27
CA GLU A 299 -5.90 1.49 9.93
C GLU A 299 -5.40 0.05 10.02
N PHE A 300 -5.81 -0.76 9.05
CA PHE A 300 -5.43 -2.16 8.96
C PHE A 300 -4.89 -2.46 7.57
N GLU A 301 -3.77 -3.15 7.53
CA GLU A 301 -3.04 -3.50 6.31
C GLU A 301 -2.74 -5.00 6.33
N SER A 302 -2.64 -5.61 5.18
CA SER A 302 -2.21 -7.01 5.08
C SER A 302 -1.16 -7.14 3.99
N PHE A 303 -0.02 -7.74 4.33
CA PHE A 303 1.07 -8.00 3.42
C PHE A 303 1.34 -9.51 3.29
N LEU A 304 1.98 -9.88 2.22
CA LEU A 304 2.47 -11.22 1.98
C LEU A 304 3.99 -11.17 2.04
N THR A 305 4.56 -11.65 3.13
CA THR A 305 6.02 -11.67 3.32
C THR A 305 6.58 -13.03 2.90
N ARG A 306 7.88 -13.11 2.68
CA ARG A 306 8.55 -14.38 2.36
C ARG A 306 8.41 -15.45 3.46
N ARG A 307 8.01 -15.07 4.66
CA ARG A 307 7.82 -15.96 5.82
C ARG A 307 6.35 -16.19 6.19
N GLY A 308 5.42 -15.63 5.45
CA GLY A 308 3.99 -15.81 5.65
C GLY A 308 3.18 -14.53 5.54
N PRO A 309 1.85 -14.63 5.50
CA PRO A 309 0.98 -13.46 5.48
C PRO A 309 1.04 -12.72 6.81
N SER A 310 1.09 -11.40 6.77
CA SER A 310 1.11 -10.54 7.95
C SER A 310 -0.06 -9.56 7.97
N VAL A 311 -0.42 -9.10 9.16
CA VAL A 311 -1.40 -8.05 9.40
C VAL A 311 -0.80 -6.98 10.26
N ARG A 312 -0.89 -5.75 9.80
CA ARG A 312 -0.52 -4.55 10.53
C ARG A 312 -1.76 -3.81 10.99
N ALA A 313 -1.80 -3.44 12.26
CA ALA A 313 -2.78 -2.52 12.84
C ALA A 313 -2.07 -1.25 13.30
N SER A 314 -2.57 -0.09 12.91
CA SER A 314 -2.01 1.19 13.31
C SER A 314 -3.09 2.17 13.73
N VAL A 315 -2.72 3.16 14.57
CA VAL A 315 -3.65 4.17 15.09
C VAL A 315 -3.10 5.56 14.77
N PRO A 316 -3.62 6.23 13.73
CA PRO A 316 -3.16 7.57 13.42
C PRO A 316 -3.56 8.59 14.51
N LEU A 317 -2.59 9.35 14.98
CA LEU A 317 -2.73 10.38 15.99
C LEU A 317 -2.29 11.74 15.42
N ARG A 318 -3.09 12.77 15.62
CA ARG A 318 -2.64 14.15 15.39
C ARG A 318 -2.24 14.78 16.72
N VAL A 319 -0.96 15.11 16.86
CA VAL A 319 -0.36 15.64 18.08
C VAL A 319 0.32 16.97 17.77
N ALA A 320 -0.20 18.08 18.24
CA ALA A 320 0.39 19.42 18.05
C ALA A 320 0.77 19.71 16.57
N GLY A 321 -0.10 19.31 15.64
CA GLY A 321 0.12 19.51 14.19
C GLY A 321 0.97 18.44 13.50
N ALA A 322 1.58 17.51 14.24
CA ALA A 322 2.21 16.33 13.67
C ALA A 322 1.19 15.18 13.50
N LEU A 323 1.36 14.38 12.47
CA LEU A 323 0.72 13.09 12.33
C LEU A 323 1.71 12.01 12.82
N VAL A 324 1.28 11.22 13.80
CA VAL A 324 2.07 10.14 14.40
C VAL A 324 1.25 8.85 14.30
N ILE A 325 1.84 7.80 13.77
CA ILE A 325 1.15 6.55 13.47
C ILE A 325 1.90 5.39 14.12
N PRO A 326 1.65 5.10 15.41
CA PRO A 326 2.11 3.85 16.01
C PRO A 326 1.36 2.67 15.40
N GLY A 327 2.08 1.59 15.18
CA GLY A 327 1.52 0.35 14.63
C GLY A 327 2.21 -0.88 15.19
N VAL A 328 1.54 -2.01 15.05
CA VAL A 328 2.08 -3.33 15.34
C VAL A 328 1.71 -4.24 14.18
N GLU A 329 2.67 -4.98 13.69
CA GLU A 329 2.49 -5.99 12.65
C GLU A 329 2.80 -7.38 13.23
N SER A 330 2.05 -8.39 12.79
CA SER A 330 2.26 -9.77 13.21
C SER A 330 2.12 -10.70 12.02
N SER A 331 3.05 -11.63 11.90
CA SER A 331 2.89 -12.77 11.00
C SER A 331 2.02 -13.84 11.63
N LEU A 332 1.35 -14.61 10.77
CA LEU A 332 0.54 -15.76 11.15
C LEU A 332 1.25 -17.11 10.85
N ALA A 333 2.55 -17.07 10.55
CA ALA A 333 3.32 -18.29 10.28
C ALA A 333 3.51 -19.13 11.56
N ASP A 334 3.52 -20.46 11.41
CA ASP A 334 3.55 -21.43 12.53
C ASP A 334 4.87 -21.47 13.32
N GLU A 335 5.98 -20.96 12.82
CA GLU A 335 7.30 -21.04 13.49
C GLU A 335 7.45 -20.16 14.73
N GLY A 336 6.42 -19.41 15.08
CA GLY A 336 6.37 -18.53 16.24
C GLY A 336 5.59 -17.24 15.93
N LEU A 337 5.19 -16.53 16.98
CA LEU A 337 4.60 -15.21 16.82
C LEU A 337 5.73 -14.20 16.56
N GLU A 338 5.94 -13.86 15.30
CA GLU A 338 6.79 -12.74 14.94
C GLU A 338 5.97 -11.45 15.06
N PHE A 339 6.55 -10.45 15.71
CA PHE A 339 5.96 -9.13 15.85
C PHE A 339 6.94 -8.07 15.39
N GLU A 340 6.41 -7.03 14.78
CA GLU A 340 7.12 -5.79 14.49
C GLU A 340 6.34 -4.63 15.08
N ALA A 341 7.01 -3.78 15.85
CA ALA A 341 6.47 -2.51 16.31
C ALA A 341 6.96 -1.38 15.39
N GLY A 342 6.06 -0.55 14.93
CA GLY A 342 6.34 0.55 14.03
C GLY A 342 5.89 1.90 14.59
N LEU A 343 6.62 2.95 14.24
CA LEU A 343 6.26 4.33 14.50
C LEU A 343 6.58 5.18 13.27
N GLU A 344 5.55 5.74 12.67
CA GLU A 344 5.71 6.73 11.62
C GLU A 344 5.37 8.12 12.19
N ALA A 345 6.12 9.13 11.80
CA ALA A 345 5.84 10.51 12.18
C ALA A 345 6.05 11.44 10.98
N SER A 346 5.12 12.37 10.77
CA SER A 346 5.26 13.42 9.77
C SER A 346 4.75 14.75 10.31
N ARG A 347 5.47 15.83 9.98
CA ARG A 347 5.10 17.19 10.42
C ARG A 347 5.51 18.23 9.39
N PRO A 348 4.63 19.17 9.03
CA PRO A 348 5.06 20.41 8.42
C PRO A 348 5.86 21.23 9.45
N ALA A 349 7.18 21.33 9.25
CA ALA A 349 8.07 22.10 10.12
C ALA A 349 8.01 23.60 9.79
N ALA A 350 7.77 23.92 8.52
CA ALA A 350 7.52 25.26 8.01
C ALA A 350 6.60 25.14 6.76
N PRO A 351 6.03 26.24 6.25
CA PRO A 351 5.23 26.20 5.01
C PRO A 351 5.99 25.61 3.81
N TRP A 352 7.31 25.71 3.83
CA TRP A 352 8.21 25.23 2.78
C TRP A 352 8.95 23.94 3.14
N LEU A 353 8.71 23.34 4.32
CA LEU A 353 9.46 22.19 4.83
C LEU A 353 8.56 21.19 5.55
N ASP A 354 8.47 19.99 5.02
CA ASP A 354 7.88 18.83 5.70
C ASP A 354 9.00 17.87 6.15
N VAL A 355 8.86 17.32 7.34
CA VAL A 355 9.75 16.31 7.90
C VAL A 355 8.95 15.02 8.14
N ARG A 356 9.51 13.88 7.78
CA ARG A 356 8.95 12.56 8.07
C ARG A 356 10.02 11.64 8.61
N SER A 357 9.61 10.69 9.42
CA SER A 357 10.48 9.62 9.92
C SER A 357 9.65 8.37 10.16
N SER A 358 10.27 7.22 10.01
CA SER A 358 9.71 5.93 10.39
C SER A 358 10.76 5.09 11.11
N LEU A 359 10.31 4.27 12.03
CA LEU A 359 11.13 3.32 12.77
C LEU A 359 10.30 2.05 12.97
N TYR A 360 10.89 0.92 12.63
CA TYR A 360 10.30 -0.40 12.84
C TYR A 360 11.32 -1.29 13.52
N ALA A 361 10.87 -2.13 14.44
CA ALA A 361 11.71 -3.06 15.17
C ALA A 361 10.99 -4.41 15.32
N GLY A 362 11.60 -5.45 14.85
CA GLY A 362 11.10 -6.82 14.91
C GLY A 362 11.59 -7.60 16.12
N THR A 363 10.89 -8.65 16.48
CA THR A 363 11.23 -9.55 17.63
C THR A 363 12.54 -10.31 17.43
N GLU A 364 12.98 -10.52 16.20
CA GLU A 364 14.27 -11.14 15.87
C GLU A 364 15.47 -10.18 15.94
N GLY A 365 15.23 -8.95 16.41
CA GLY A 365 16.28 -7.93 16.55
C GLY A 365 16.54 -7.14 15.26
N GLY A 366 15.80 -7.41 14.20
CA GLY A 366 15.83 -6.60 12.98
C GLY A 366 15.25 -5.21 13.21
N TYR A 367 15.73 -4.22 12.45
CA TYR A 367 15.15 -2.88 12.44
C TYR A 367 15.19 -2.25 11.05
N TRP A 368 14.26 -1.31 10.84
CA TRP A 368 14.24 -0.35 9.75
C TRP A 368 14.09 1.05 10.32
N ALA A 369 14.90 1.99 9.86
CA ALA A 369 14.79 3.40 10.20
C ALA A 369 14.83 4.24 8.93
N GLU A 370 13.91 5.18 8.78
CA GLU A 370 13.88 6.11 7.66
C GLU A 370 13.73 7.54 8.18
N PHE A 371 14.41 8.47 7.52
CA PHE A 371 14.26 9.89 7.73
C PHE A 371 14.16 10.61 6.38
N GLY A 372 13.14 11.46 6.23
CA GLY A 372 12.91 12.20 5.01
C GLY A 372 12.58 13.66 5.28
N ILE A 373 13.02 14.52 4.36
CA ILE A 373 12.66 15.92 4.31
C ILE A 373 12.11 16.25 2.93
N ALA A 374 11.00 16.98 2.89
CA ALA A 374 10.45 17.51 1.64
C ALA A 374 10.53 19.03 1.69
N VAL A 375 11.34 19.57 0.80
CA VAL A 375 11.51 21.02 0.64
C VAL A 375 10.59 21.50 -0.46
N LYS A 376 9.79 22.52 -0.18
CA LYS A 376 8.82 23.14 -1.10
C LYS A 376 9.29 24.54 -1.44
N PRO A 377 10.22 24.68 -2.41
CA PRO A 377 10.74 25.99 -2.80
C PRO A 377 9.66 26.87 -3.42
N ASP A 378 8.63 26.25 -3.97
CA ASP A 378 7.45 26.88 -4.56
C ASP A 378 6.21 26.07 -4.18
N PRO A 379 5.00 26.66 -4.10
CA PRO A 379 3.76 25.92 -3.85
C PRO A 379 3.47 24.77 -4.86
N VAL A 380 4.11 24.81 -6.01
CA VAL A 380 3.95 23.83 -7.10
C VAL A 380 5.00 22.73 -7.04
N LEU A 381 6.17 22.97 -6.49
CA LEU A 381 7.29 22.03 -6.49
C LEU A 381 7.62 21.56 -5.07
N SER A 382 7.79 20.27 -4.90
CA SER A 382 8.35 19.66 -3.70
C SER A 382 9.52 18.75 -4.08
N ILE A 383 10.62 18.86 -3.38
CA ILE A 383 11.80 18.01 -3.53
C ILE A 383 11.92 17.19 -2.25
N LEU A 384 11.85 15.88 -2.38
CA LEU A 384 11.98 14.93 -1.28
C LEU A 384 13.40 14.37 -1.27
N PHE A 385 14.03 14.44 -0.10
CA PHE A 385 15.23 13.69 0.21
C PHE A 385 14.89 12.71 1.32
N SER A 386 15.18 11.44 1.15
CA SER A 386 15.05 10.45 2.21
C SER A 386 16.32 9.62 2.33
N TRP A 387 16.57 9.17 3.53
CA TRP A 387 17.62 8.23 3.89
C TRP A 387 16.99 7.11 4.72
N HIS A 388 17.41 5.89 4.47
CA HIS A 388 17.01 4.76 5.29
C HIS A 388 18.22 3.95 5.73
N ALA A 389 18.04 3.17 6.80
CA ALA A 389 18.96 2.16 7.27
C ALA A 389 18.19 0.98 7.84
N ALA A 390 18.63 -0.22 7.50
CA ALA A 390 18.01 -1.45 7.94
C ALA A 390 19.08 -2.47 8.35
N ASN A 391 18.73 -3.39 9.24
CA ASN A 391 19.55 -4.54 9.61
C ASN A 391 18.64 -5.66 10.12
N GLY A 392 18.94 -6.90 9.76
CA GLY A 392 18.11 -8.05 10.10
C GLY A 392 16.75 -8.08 9.39
N TYR A 393 15.95 -9.07 9.72
CA TYR A 393 14.61 -9.22 9.17
C TYR A 393 13.60 -8.29 9.84
N THR A 394 12.80 -7.60 9.04
CA THR A 394 11.57 -6.94 9.44
C THR A 394 10.52 -7.12 8.33
N PHE A 395 9.25 -7.16 8.69
CA PHE A 395 8.17 -7.19 7.69
C PHE A 395 8.24 -5.96 6.78
N HIS A 396 8.56 -4.81 7.36
CA HIS A 396 8.70 -3.57 6.60
C HIS A 396 9.82 -3.69 5.54
N ARG A 397 11.00 -4.22 5.91
CA ARG A 397 12.11 -4.43 4.96
C ARG A 397 11.74 -5.40 3.86
N ASP A 398 11.02 -6.48 4.18
CA ASP A 398 10.62 -7.49 3.21
C ASP A 398 9.75 -6.91 2.08
N VAL A 399 8.91 -5.94 2.41
CA VAL A 399 8.03 -5.27 1.44
C VAL A 399 8.70 -4.06 0.79
N TYR A 400 9.40 -3.24 1.56
CA TYR A 400 9.87 -1.90 1.16
C TYR A 400 11.39 -1.76 1.00
N GLY A 401 12.19 -2.80 1.34
CA GLY A 401 13.65 -2.78 1.23
C GLY A 401 14.12 -2.59 -0.22
N GLU A 402 15.27 -1.96 -0.40
CA GLU A 402 15.88 -1.76 -1.73
C GLU A 402 16.56 -3.03 -2.26
N THR A 403 17.02 -3.91 -1.35
CA THR A 403 17.66 -5.16 -1.72
C THR A 403 16.88 -6.36 -1.16
N PHE A 404 16.82 -7.42 -1.95
CA PHE A 404 16.32 -8.72 -1.50
C PHE A 404 17.52 -9.61 -1.13
N ASP A 405 17.86 -9.62 0.16
CA ASP A 405 19.02 -10.35 0.69
C ASP A 405 18.60 -11.26 1.85
N PHE A 406 18.96 -12.54 1.77
CA PHE A 406 18.70 -13.52 2.83
C PHE A 406 19.67 -13.40 4.00
N GLU A 407 20.87 -12.87 3.76
CA GLU A 407 21.85 -12.63 4.82
C GLU A 407 21.45 -11.47 5.75
N GLU A 408 20.44 -10.68 5.33
CA GLU A 408 19.83 -9.61 6.12
C GLU A 408 20.87 -8.64 6.69
N ASN A 409 21.96 -8.42 5.93
CA ASN A 409 23.05 -7.53 6.28
C ASN A 409 22.58 -6.07 6.42
N PHE A 410 23.45 -5.26 6.99
CA PHE A 410 23.20 -3.82 7.08
C PHE A 410 23.03 -3.21 5.69
N GLU A 411 21.91 -2.52 5.50
CA GLU A 411 21.56 -1.79 4.29
C GLU A 411 21.37 -0.32 4.64
N SER A 412 21.84 0.57 3.78
CA SER A 412 21.49 1.99 3.87
C SER A 412 21.45 2.61 2.48
N GLY A 413 20.48 3.47 2.24
CA GLY A 413 20.26 4.10 0.94
C GLY A 413 19.77 5.53 1.06
N PHE A 414 19.92 6.27 -0.05
CA PHE A 414 19.36 7.60 -0.22
C PHE A 414 18.41 7.59 -1.40
N GLN A 415 17.27 8.26 -1.23
CA GLN A 415 16.30 8.46 -2.28
C GLN A 415 16.12 9.94 -2.55
N LEU A 416 15.98 10.31 -3.82
CA LEU A 416 15.63 11.64 -4.27
C LEU A 416 14.29 11.58 -4.98
N GLY A 417 13.32 12.35 -4.48
CA GLY A 417 11.99 12.43 -5.06
C GLY A 417 11.64 13.84 -5.51
N PHE A 418 10.84 13.91 -6.55
CA PHE A 418 10.26 15.15 -7.04
C PHE A 418 8.76 15.01 -7.08
N SER A 419 8.07 16.02 -6.56
CA SER A 419 6.62 16.10 -6.62
C SER A 419 6.24 17.47 -7.17
N MET A 420 5.39 17.50 -8.19
CA MET A 420 4.84 18.72 -8.77
C MET A 420 3.33 18.75 -8.56
N ILE A 421 2.85 19.88 -8.05
CA ILE A 421 1.44 20.11 -7.79
C ILE A 421 0.89 20.98 -8.91
N PHE A 422 0.03 20.43 -9.73
CA PHE A 422 -0.68 21.21 -10.75
C PHE A 422 -2.04 21.63 -10.18
N LYS A 423 -2.33 22.94 -10.28
CA LYS A 423 -3.67 23.49 -10.00
C LYS A 423 -4.35 23.77 -11.32
N PHE A 424 -5.48 23.16 -11.54
CA PHE A 424 -6.32 23.39 -12.72
C PHE A 424 -7.51 24.27 -12.36
#